data_542645ab19d3d89fbaacba5bd0bcf866
#
_entry.id   542645ab19d3d89fbaacba5bd0bcf866
#
_cell.length_a   1.000
_cell.length_b   1.000
_cell.length_c   1.000
_cell.angle_alpha   90.00
_cell.angle_beta   90.00
_cell.angle_gamma   90.00
#
_symmetry.space_group_name_H-M   'P 1'
#
loop_
_entity.id
_entity.type
_entity.pdbx_description
1 polymer ?
#
loop_
_entity_poly.entity_id
_entity_poly.type
_entity_poly.pdbx_seq_one_letter_code
_entity_poly.pdbx_strand_id
1 'polypeptide(L)'
;EKELIIEFTDKNSEVLIEIAKFIHSNPELGNQEFLSGKALGSFLKKHNFTVTHNIAGHETGFTARKVSSKPGPKIAFLAEYDALPEIGHGCGHNLIGTASAGAAAAIGNIIESLGGEVVVFGTPAEEGGDNGSAKASFVNEGLFDNIDAALMFHPANKNSVTQKTQTVEPVDIEFFGKTETVSADLKNVV
;
A
#
# COMPACT_ATOMS: atom_id res chain seq x y z
N GLU A 1 18.02 -20.43 -2.44
CA GLU A 1 17.02 -19.42 -2.79
C GLU A 1 16.73 -18.49 -1.60
N LYS A 2 16.40 -18.99 -0.42
CA LYS A 2 16.22 -18.18 0.79
C LYS A 2 17.43 -17.28 1.09
N GLU A 3 18.63 -17.83 1.00
CA GLU A 3 19.87 -17.09 1.24
C GLU A 3 20.04 -15.93 0.25
N LEU A 4 19.72 -16.15 -1.02
CA LEU A 4 19.78 -15.09 -2.06
C LEU A 4 18.77 -13.97 -1.81
N ILE A 5 17.59 -14.29 -1.28
CA ILE A 5 16.59 -13.29 -0.91
C ILE A 5 17.08 -12.45 0.28
N ILE A 6 17.65 -13.09 1.30
CA ILE A 6 18.21 -12.43 2.48
C ILE A 6 19.40 -11.53 2.04
N GLU A 7 20.34 -12.06 1.29
CA GLU A 7 21.49 -11.30 0.77
C GLU A 7 21.06 -10.08 -0.06
N PHE A 8 20.06 -10.26 -0.92
CA PHE A 8 19.51 -9.13 -1.69
C PHE A 8 18.92 -8.07 -0.77
N THR A 9 18.15 -8.47 0.23
CA THR A 9 17.50 -7.58 1.19
C THR A 9 18.55 -6.81 2.01
N ASP A 10 19.56 -7.50 2.52
CA ASP A 10 20.64 -6.90 3.30
C ASP A 10 21.41 -5.88 2.46
N LYS A 11 21.74 -6.23 1.22
CA LYS A 11 22.47 -5.34 0.29
C LYS A 11 21.68 -4.08 -0.06
N ASN A 12 20.36 -4.14 -0.07
CA ASN A 12 19.48 -3.01 -0.41
C ASN A 12 18.86 -2.34 0.84
N SER A 13 19.22 -2.76 2.04
CA SER A 13 18.59 -2.30 3.28
C SER A 13 18.68 -0.78 3.46
N GLU A 14 19.82 -0.17 3.20
CA GLU A 14 20.01 1.29 3.32
C GLU A 14 19.07 2.04 2.36
N VAL A 15 18.99 1.63 1.11
CA VAL A 15 18.11 2.24 0.10
C VAL A 15 16.65 2.09 0.49
N LEU A 16 16.24 0.93 0.99
CA LEU A 16 14.87 0.70 1.45
C LEU A 16 14.54 1.58 2.66
N ILE A 17 15.45 1.71 3.62
CA ILE A 17 15.30 2.61 4.77
C ILE A 17 15.17 4.07 4.32
N GLU A 18 15.98 4.50 3.35
CA GLU A 18 15.90 5.86 2.81
C GLU A 18 14.57 6.11 2.10
N ILE A 19 14.03 5.16 1.33
CA ILE A 19 12.72 5.27 0.71
C ILE A 19 11.62 5.39 1.77
N ALA A 20 11.65 4.54 2.80
CA ALA A 20 10.68 4.60 3.89
C ALA A 20 10.72 5.94 4.63
N LYS A 21 11.92 6.46 4.90
CA LYS A 21 12.11 7.79 5.52
C LYS A 21 11.65 8.93 4.59
N PHE A 22 11.94 8.82 3.30
CA PHE A 22 11.51 9.82 2.31
C PHE A 22 9.97 9.91 2.27
N ILE A 23 9.28 8.77 2.16
CA ILE A 23 7.82 8.72 2.17
C ILE A 23 7.28 9.28 3.50
N HIS A 24 7.84 8.85 4.64
CA HIS A 24 7.45 9.35 5.96
C HIS A 24 7.58 10.88 6.09
N SER A 25 8.64 11.45 5.52
CA SER A 25 8.92 12.90 5.61
C SER A 25 8.13 13.74 4.60
N ASN A 26 7.43 13.11 3.67
CA ASN A 26 6.60 13.73 2.65
C ASN A 26 5.21 13.08 2.66
N PRO A 27 4.43 13.25 3.74
CA PRO A 27 3.13 12.61 3.83
C PRO A 27 2.17 13.18 2.77
N GLU A 28 1.54 12.28 2.02
CA GLU A 28 0.59 12.59 0.97
C GLU A 28 -0.72 11.86 1.26
N LEU A 29 -1.84 12.55 1.12
CA LEU A 29 -3.17 11.98 1.37
C LEU A 29 -3.61 11.07 0.21
N GLY A 30 -4.62 10.28 0.47
CA GLY A 30 -5.18 9.34 -0.50
C GLY A 30 -5.49 9.97 -1.86
N ASN A 31 -5.05 9.31 -2.93
CA ASN A 31 -5.08 9.76 -4.33
C ASN A 31 -4.26 11.02 -4.65
N GLN A 32 -3.35 11.42 -3.75
CA GLN A 32 -2.40 12.52 -3.95
C GLN A 32 -0.94 12.08 -3.75
N GLU A 33 -0.68 10.79 -3.65
CA GLU A 33 0.60 10.16 -3.28
C GLU A 33 1.57 10.08 -4.48
N PHE A 34 1.82 11.21 -5.15
CA PHE A 34 2.66 11.28 -6.35
C PHE A 34 4.14 10.98 -6.06
N LEU A 35 4.68 11.54 -4.97
CA LEU A 35 6.08 11.35 -4.59
C LEU A 35 6.32 9.93 -4.11
N SER A 36 5.41 9.41 -3.30
CA SER A 36 5.48 8.08 -2.71
C SER A 36 5.39 6.99 -3.78
N GLY A 37 4.37 7.06 -4.64
CA GLY A 37 4.21 6.14 -5.76
C GLY A 37 5.38 6.19 -6.75
N LYS A 38 5.91 7.39 -7.03
CA LYS A 38 7.10 7.57 -7.88
C LYS A 38 8.36 6.98 -7.26
N ALA A 39 8.57 7.15 -5.94
CA ALA A 39 9.73 6.59 -5.24
C ALA A 39 9.74 5.06 -5.31
N LEU A 40 8.63 4.42 -4.98
CA LEU A 40 8.47 2.97 -5.04
C LEU A 40 8.60 2.43 -6.47
N GLY A 41 7.91 3.05 -7.42
CA GLY A 41 8.00 2.67 -8.84
C GLY A 41 9.41 2.82 -9.41
N SER A 42 10.14 3.87 -9.03
CA SER A 42 11.53 4.10 -9.44
C SER A 42 12.48 3.04 -8.89
N PHE A 43 12.28 2.63 -7.63
CA PHE A 43 13.05 1.54 -7.03
C PHE A 43 12.81 0.23 -7.80
N LEU A 44 11.56 -0.14 -8.04
CA LEU A 44 11.19 -1.36 -8.78
C LEU A 44 11.72 -1.33 -10.21
N LYS A 45 11.67 -0.19 -10.89
CA LYS A 45 12.22 -0.01 -12.24
C LYS A 45 13.74 -0.24 -12.28
N LYS A 46 14.49 0.21 -11.27
CA LYS A 46 15.93 -0.08 -11.14
C LYS A 46 16.22 -1.58 -10.98
N HIS A 47 15.26 -2.37 -10.49
CA HIS A 47 15.35 -3.82 -10.35
C HIS A 47 14.70 -4.58 -11.52
N ASN A 48 14.56 -3.92 -12.68
CA ASN A 48 14.05 -4.47 -13.93
C ASN A 48 12.57 -4.92 -13.88
N PHE A 49 11.75 -4.21 -13.12
CA PHE A 49 10.29 -4.32 -13.22
C PHE A 49 9.78 -3.37 -14.32
N THR A 50 8.80 -3.83 -15.06
CA THR A 50 7.99 -2.96 -15.93
C THR A 50 6.94 -2.27 -15.07
N VAL A 51 7.03 -0.94 -14.97
CA VAL A 51 6.14 -0.13 -14.12
C VAL A 51 5.16 0.64 -14.99
N THR A 52 3.87 0.52 -14.67
CA THR A 52 2.77 1.26 -15.30
C THR A 52 2.03 2.05 -14.23
N HIS A 53 1.87 3.34 -14.42
CA HIS A 53 1.14 4.24 -13.52
C HIS A 53 -0.26 4.54 -14.05
N ASN A 54 -1.07 5.21 -13.25
CA ASN A 54 -2.45 5.59 -13.56
C ASN A 54 -3.32 4.36 -13.86
N ILE A 55 -3.53 3.54 -12.85
CA ILE A 55 -4.23 2.28 -12.94
C ILE A 55 -5.62 2.37 -12.34
N ALA A 56 -6.61 1.83 -13.04
CA ALA A 56 -8.00 1.69 -12.58
C ALA A 56 -8.61 3.01 -12.06
N GLY A 57 -8.30 4.12 -12.73
CA GLY A 57 -8.81 5.46 -12.37
C GLY A 57 -8.06 6.15 -11.24
N HIS A 58 -6.99 5.54 -10.70
CA HIS A 58 -6.13 6.14 -9.69
C HIS A 58 -4.81 6.63 -10.32
N GLU A 59 -4.64 7.94 -10.42
CA GLU A 59 -3.46 8.55 -11.06
C GLU A 59 -2.18 8.20 -10.32
N THR A 60 -2.23 8.09 -9.00
CA THR A 60 -1.10 7.72 -8.14
C THR A 60 -0.92 6.22 -8.00
N GLY A 61 -1.89 5.40 -8.47
CA GLY A 61 -1.81 3.95 -8.49
C GLY A 61 -0.83 3.43 -9.54
N PHE A 62 -0.19 2.31 -9.26
CA PHE A 62 0.70 1.67 -10.22
C PHE A 62 0.67 0.15 -10.14
N THR A 63 1.09 -0.48 -11.23
CA THR A 63 1.52 -1.89 -11.25
C THR A 63 3.00 -1.95 -11.61
N ALA A 64 3.73 -2.87 -10.99
CA ALA A 64 5.09 -3.20 -11.39
C ALA A 64 5.20 -4.72 -11.54
N ARG A 65 5.64 -5.17 -12.72
CA ARG A 65 5.64 -6.59 -13.09
C ARG A 65 7.02 -7.06 -13.49
N LYS A 66 7.40 -8.26 -13.06
CA LYS A 66 8.58 -8.97 -13.53
C LYS A 66 8.24 -10.42 -13.77
N VAL A 67 8.42 -10.86 -15.01
CA VAL A 67 7.98 -12.16 -15.51
C VAL A 67 9.22 -13.01 -15.81
N SER A 68 9.20 -14.27 -15.40
CA SER A 68 10.19 -15.28 -15.78
C SER A 68 9.92 -15.81 -17.18
N SER A 69 10.96 -16.28 -17.83
CA SER A 69 10.85 -17.08 -19.06
C SER A 69 10.21 -18.46 -18.83
N LYS A 70 10.10 -18.90 -17.59
CA LYS A 70 9.54 -20.20 -17.18
C LYS A 70 8.15 -20.05 -16.61
N PRO A 71 7.26 -21.02 -16.83
CA PRO A 71 5.95 -21.04 -16.19
C PRO A 71 6.08 -21.17 -14.67
N GLY A 72 5.11 -20.65 -13.94
CA GLY A 72 5.05 -20.71 -12.49
C GLY A 72 3.93 -19.84 -11.96
N PRO A 73 3.82 -19.72 -10.61
CA PRO A 73 2.77 -18.94 -9.98
C PRO A 73 2.95 -17.43 -10.21
N LYS A 74 1.85 -16.71 -10.12
CA LYS A 74 1.80 -15.25 -10.11
C LYS A 74 1.52 -14.75 -8.71
N ILE A 75 2.50 -14.13 -8.11
CA ILE A 75 2.44 -13.63 -6.73
C ILE A 75 2.41 -12.12 -6.73
N ALA A 76 1.42 -11.55 -6.06
CA ALA A 76 1.28 -10.11 -5.89
C ALA A 76 1.74 -9.66 -4.49
N PHE A 77 2.35 -8.48 -4.43
CA PHE A 77 2.59 -7.73 -3.21
C PHE A 77 1.78 -6.44 -3.25
N LEU A 78 1.03 -6.16 -2.19
CA LEU A 78 0.25 -4.93 -2.05
C LEU A 78 1.10 -3.88 -1.34
N ALA A 79 1.21 -2.73 -1.96
CA ALA A 79 2.00 -1.60 -1.46
C ALA A 79 1.07 -0.41 -1.21
N GLU A 80 0.82 -0.09 0.05
CA GLU A 80 0.14 1.13 0.51
C GLU A 80 1.17 2.22 0.78
N TYR A 81 0.82 3.48 0.61
CA TYR A 81 1.73 4.61 0.81
C TYR A 81 1.03 5.95 1.08
N ASP A 82 -0.28 5.96 1.31
CA ASP A 82 -1.04 7.13 1.73
C ASP A 82 -0.83 7.45 3.23
N ALA A 83 -1.05 8.69 3.58
CA ALA A 83 -0.93 9.22 4.93
C ALA A 83 -2.27 9.69 5.46
N LEU A 84 -2.40 9.74 6.79
CA LEU A 84 -3.56 10.30 7.48
C LEU A 84 -3.50 11.83 7.52
N PRO A 85 -4.65 12.52 7.41
CA PRO A 85 -4.71 13.96 7.63
C PRO A 85 -4.16 14.35 9.00
N GLU A 86 -3.36 15.40 9.07
CA GLU A 86 -2.76 15.97 10.29
C GLU A 86 -1.78 15.06 11.06
N ILE A 87 -1.88 13.74 10.89
CA ILE A 87 -1.08 12.73 11.61
C ILE A 87 0.12 12.27 10.78
N GLY A 88 0.01 12.29 9.45
CA GLY A 88 1.02 11.72 8.55
C GLY A 88 0.96 10.18 8.53
N HIS A 89 2.12 9.53 8.48
CA HIS A 89 2.20 8.06 8.39
C HIS A 89 1.99 7.34 9.73
N GLY A 90 0.88 7.68 10.43
CA GLY A 90 0.51 7.04 11.71
C GLY A 90 0.17 5.56 11.59
N CYS A 91 -0.37 5.10 10.47
CA CYS A 91 -0.61 3.68 10.15
C CYS A 91 0.63 2.93 9.67
N GLY A 92 1.70 3.65 9.30
CA GLY A 92 2.95 3.04 8.84
C GLY A 92 2.93 2.58 7.38
N HIS A 93 2.10 3.19 6.53
CA HIS A 93 2.03 2.86 5.09
C HIS A 93 3.36 3.10 4.36
N ASN A 94 4.18 4.06 4.83
CA ASN A 94 5.55 4.21 4.35
C ASN A 94 6.40 2.94 4.51
N LEU A 95 6.15 2.13 5.56
CA LEU A 95 6.80 0.84 5.77
C LEU A 95 6.16 -0.26 4.92
N ILE A 96 4.83 -0.26 4.77
CA ILE A 96 4.08 -1.24 3.96
C ILE A 96 4.53 -1.18 2.51
N GLY A 97 4.48 0.01 1.90
CA GLY A 97 4.90 0.22 0.51
C GLY A 97 6.33 -0.19 0.27
N THR A 98 7.23 0.22 1.17
CA THR A 98 8.66 -0.08 1.04
C THR A 98 8.96 -1.57 1.23
N ALA A 99 8.36 -2.22 2.23
CA ALA A 99 8.54 -3.66 2.47
C ALA A 99 8.02 -4.50 1.30
N SER A 100 6.85 -4.15 0.77
CA SER A 100 6.26 -4.83 -0.39
C SER A 100 7.12 -4.69 -1.65
N ALA A 101 7.61 -3.49 -1.93
CA ALA A 101 8.52 -3.25 -3.06
C ALA A 101 9.86 -3.99 -2.87
N GLY A 102 10.41 -3.99 -1.66
CA GLY A 102 11.64 -4.70 -1.32
C GLY A 102 11.51 -6.22 -1.46
N ALA A 103 10.44 -6.79 -0.93
CA ALA A 103 10.14 -8.22 -1.05
C ALA A 103 9.96 -8.66 -2.50
N ALA A 104 9.19 -7.89 -3.28
CA ALA A 104 9.01 -8.15 -4.70
C ALA A 104 10.32 -8.09 -5.47
N ALA A 105 11.18 -7.09 -5.20
CA ALA A 105 12.48 -6.95 -5.85
C ALA A 105 13.42 -8.11 -5.49
N ALA A 106 13.40 -8.57 -4.24
CA ALA A 106 14.20 -9.72 -3.80
C ALA A 106 13.80 -11.02 -4.50
N ILE A 107 12.51 -11.31 -4.60
CA ILE A 107 12.00 -12.47 -5.36
C ILE A 107 12.27 -12.28 -6.85
N GLY A 108 12.03 -11.08 -7.37
CA GLY A 108 12.31 -10.73 -8.75
C GLY A 108 13.78 -10.92 -9.16
N ASN A 109 14.71 -10.79 -8.22
CA ASN A 109 16.12 -11.03 -8.46
C ASN A 109 16.43 -12.49 -8.82
N ILE A 110 15.63 -13.43 -8.33
CA ILE A 110 15.79 -14.88 -8.56
C ILE A 110 14.64 -15.48 -9.37
N ILE A 111 13.79 -14.66 -10.00
CA ILE A 111 12.56 -15.11 -10.66
C ILE A 111 12.82 -16.13 -11.78
N GLU A 112 13.95 -16.03 -12.48
CA GLU A 112 14.32 -16.99 -13.53
C GLU A 112 14.62 -18.39 -13.00
N SER A 113 14.98 -18.52 -11.74
CA SER A 113 15.15 -19.83 -11.11
C SER A 113 13.83 -20.39 -10.57
N LEU A 114 12.89 -19.50 -10.17
CA LEU A 114 11.60 -19.88 -9.59
C LEU A 114 10.54 -20.15 -10.67
N GLY A 115 10.53 -19.38 -11.74
CA GLY A 115 9.43 -19.33 -12.70
C GLY A 115 8.29 -18.41 -12.25
N GLY A 116 7.35 -18.16 -13.16
CA GLY A 116 6.15 -17.39 -12.87
C GLY A 116 6.32 -15.87 -12.99
N GLU A 117 5.57 -15.14 -12.19
CA GLU A 117 5.49 -13.68 -12.22
C GLU A 117 5.42 -13.09 -10.82
N VAL A 118 6.13 -11.99 -10.60
CA VAL A 118 5.98 -11.15 -9.41
C VAL A 118 5.35 -9.82 -9.83
N VAL A 119 4.31 -9.42 -9.10
CA VAL A 119 3.58 -8.18 -9.33
C VAL A 119 3.59 -7.35 -8.06
N VAL A 120 3.81 -6.06 -8.16
CA VAL A 120 3.50 -5.11 -7.10
C VAL A 120 2.29 -4.30 -7.54
N PHE A 121 1.26 -4.28 -6.71
CA PHE A 121 0.15 -3.36 -6.83
C PHE A 121 0.38 -2.20 -5.87
N GLY A 122 0.70 -1.03 -6.41
CA GLY A 122 0.71 0.21 -5.66
C GLY A 122 -0.73 0.70 -5.48
N THR A 123 -1.24 0.56 -4.26
CA THR A 123 -2.65 0.76 -3.93
C THR A 123 -2.83 2.02 -3.09
N PRO A 124 -3.06 3.19 -3.72
CA PRO A 124 -3.30 4.45 -3.01
C PRO A 124 -4.65 4.45 -2.27
N ALA A 125 -4.80 5.44 -1.38
CA ALA A 125 -6.04 5.78 -0.69
C ALA A 125 -6.66 4.64 0.12
N GLU A 126 -5.85 3.92 0.90
CA GLU A 126 -6.38 2.90 1.81
C GLU A 126 -7.22 3.53 2.90
N GLU A 127 -6.78 4.66 3.45
CA GLU A 127 -7.46 5.44 4.50
C GLU A 127 -8.66 6.26 3.96
N GLY A 128 -8.94 6.15 2.67
CA GLY A 128 -9.98 6.90 1.99
C GLY A 128 -9.47 8.11 1.21
N GLY A 129 -10.39 8.88 0.67
CA GLY A 129 -10.12 10.04 -0.21
C GLY A 129 -11.11 10.12 -1.34
N ASP A 130 -10.91 11.13 -2.18
CA ASP A 130 -11.72 11.36 -3.37
C ASP A 130 -11.70 10.17 -4.27
N ASN A 131 -12.36 9.41 -4.72
CA ASN A 131 -12.26 8.20 -5.55
C ASN A 131 -12.16 6.86 -4.78
N GLY A 132 -12.13 6.89 -3.46
CA GLY A 132 -12.10 5.71 -2.60
C GLY A 132 -10.80 4.90 -2.69
N SER A 133 -10.81 3.71 -2.11
CA SER A 133 -9.64 2.83 -2.05
C SER A 133 -9.34 2.17 -3.40
N ALA A 134 -8.09 2.27 -3.84
CA ALA A 134 -7.63 1.67 -5.09
C ALA A 134 -7.79 0.14 -5.13
N LYS A 135 -7.72 -0.55 -4.00
CA LYS A 135 -7.87 -2.00 -3.96
C LYS A 135 -9.23 -2.45 -4.52
N ALA A 136 -10.32 -1.75 -4.17
CA ALA A 136 -11.64 -2.05 -4.70
C ALA A 136 -11.70 -1.82 -6.22
N SER A 137 -11.14 -0.72 -6.71
CA SER A 137 -11.06 -0.42 -8.14
C SER A 137 -10.26 -1.47 -8.90
N PHE A 138 -9.11 -1.91 -8.34
CA PHE A 138 -8.26 -2.94 -8.95
C PHE A 138 -8.97 -4.29 -9.05
N VAL A 139 -9.77 -4.66 -8.05
CA VAL A 139 -10.61 -5.86 -8.12
C VAL A 139 -11.68 -5.72 -9.20
N ASN A 140 -12.36 -4.59 -9.25
CA ASN A 140 -13.42 -4.33 -10.25
C ASN A 140 -12.89 -4.35 -11.69
N GLU A 141 -11.65 -3.91 -11.90
CA GLU A 141 -10.96 -3.95 -13.20
C GLU A 141 -10.30 -5.32 -13.51
N GLY A 142 -10.49 -6.32 -12.64
CA GLY A 142 -10.01 -7.69 -12.86
C GLY A 142 -8.49 -7.86 -12.73
N LEU A 143 -7.78 -6.92 -12.07
CA LEU A 143 -6.31 -6.99 -11.96
C LEU A 143 -5.83 -8.19 -11.13
N PHE A 144 -6.71 -8.74 -10.29
CA PHE A 144 -6.43 -9.91 -9.46
C PHE A 144 -6.86 -11.25 -10.07
N ASP A 145 -7.58 -11.27 -11.20
CA ASP A 145 -8.18 -12.48 -11.76
C ASP A 145 -7.19 -13.62 -12.05
N ASN A 146 -5.95 -13.28 -12.33
CA ASN A 146 -4.89 -14.24 -12.64
C ASN A 146 -3.76 -14.22 -11.59
N ILE A 147 -4.03 -13.81 -10.38
CA ILE A 147 -3.08 -13.80 -9.27
C ILE A 147 -3.34 -15.03 -8.39
N ASP A 148 -2.34 -15.87 -8.20
CA ASP A 148 -2.46 -17.08 -7.38
C ASP A 148 -2.41 -16.78 -5.88
N ALA A 149 -1.65 -15.77 -5.47
CA ALA A 149 -1.62 -15.30 -4.09
C ALA A 149 -1.25 -13.81 -4.02
N ALA A 150 -1.88 -13.09 -3.08
CA ALA A 150 -1.55 -11.71 -2.75
C ALA A 150 -1.06 -11.62 -1.30
N LEU A 151 0.04 -10.94 -1.10
CA LEU A 151 0.73 -10.80 0.18
C LEU A 151 0.85 -9.32 0.55
N MET A 152 0.70 -9.03 1.83
CA MET A 152 0.93 -7.71 2.39
C MET A 152 1.51 -7.84 3.80
N PHE A 153 2.43 -6.95 4.15
CA PHE A 153 2.90 -6.74 5.50
C PHE A 153 2.23 -5.49 6.07
N HIS A 154 1.73 -5.56 7.28
CA HIS A 154 1.22 -4.38 8.00
C HIS A 154 1.90 -4.28 9.37
N PRO A 155 2.51 -3.13 9.72
CA PRO A 155 3.12 -2.96 11.03
C PRO A 155 2.08 -3.02 12.15
N ALA A 156 2.44 -3.66 13.25
CA ALA A 156 1.59 -3.79 14.43
C ALA A 156 2.46 -3.94 15.69
N ASN A 157 1.82 -3.96 16.87
CA ASN A 157 2.51 -4.13 18.15
C ASN A 157 2.93 -5.57 18.46
N LYS A 158 2.60 -6.52 17.59
CA LYS A 158 2.97 -7.94 17.70
C LYS A 158 2.99 -8.61 16.33
N ASN A 159 3.78 -9.65 16.18
CA ASN A 159 3.76 -10.49 15.00
C ASN A 159 2.54 -11.42 15.03
N SER A 160 1.75 -11.41 13.98
CA SER A 160 0.57 -12.28 13.84
C SER A 160 0.30 -12.56 12.36
N VAL A 161 -0.43 -13.63 12.09
CA VAL A 161 -1.03 -13.88 10.78
C VAL A 161 -2.39 -13.22 10.71
N THR A 162 -2.90 -13.02 9.50
CA THR A 162 -4.23 -12.45 9.27
C THR A 162 -5.29 -13.17 10.10
N GLN A 163 -6.06 -12.41 10.85
CA GLN A 163 -7.20 -12.90 11.63
C GLN A 163 -8.49 -12.70 10.84
N LYS A 164 -9.60 -13.27 11.34
CA LYS A 164 -10.92 -12.98 10.78
C LYS A 164 -11.21 -11.50 10.94
N THR A 165 -11.58 -10.83 9.84
CA THR A 165 -12.00 -9.44 9.83
C THR A 165 -13.52 -9.35 9.96
N GLN A 166 -14.00 -8.23 10.49
CA GLN A 166 -15.42 -7.87 10.50
C GLN A 166 -15.69 -6.87 9.39
N THR A 167 -16.89 -6.88 8.85
CA THR A 167 -17.35 -5.82 7.96
C THR A 167 -17.52 -4.55 8.79
N VAL A 168 -16.95 -3.44 8.31
CA VAL A 168 -17.10 -2.11 8.90
C VAL A 168 -17.79 -1.23 7.86
N GLU A 169 -18.85 -0.56 8.27
CA GLU A 169 -19.53 0.45 7.49
C GLU A 169 -19.45 1.77 8.27
N PRO A 170 -18.68 2.76 7.80
CA PRO A 170 -18.60 4.06 8.43
C PRO A 170 -19.90 4.82 8.22
N VAL A 171 -20.36 5.53 9.27
CA VAL A 171 -21.54 6.38 9.21
C VAL A 171 -21.18 7.74 9.77
N ASP A 172 -21.34 8.78 8.96
CA ASP A 172 -21.23 10.16 9.40
C ASP A 172 -22.59 10.67 9.84
N ILE A 173 -22.68 11.21 11.06
CA ILE A 173 -23.88 11.78 11.61
C ILE A 173 -23.64 13.26 11.88
N GLU A 174 -24.27 14.11 11.08
CA GLU A 174 -24.21 15.55 11.25
C GLU A 174 -25.45 16.08 12.01
N PHE A 175 -25.20 16.89 13.05
CA PHE A 175 -26.26 17.55 13.80
C PHE A 175 -26.32 19.03 13.40
N PHE A 176 -27.44 19.43 12.85
CA PHE A 176 -27.70 20.83 12.49
C PHE A 176 -28.55 21.49 13.58
N GLY A 177 -28.04 22.55 14.18
CA GLY A 177 -28.72 23.31 15.21
C GLY A 177 -28.27 24.76 15.28
N LYS A 178 -29.02 25.60 16.01
CA LYS A 178 -28.56 26.93 16.33
C LYS A 178 -27.68 26.89 17.57
N THR A 179 -26.55 27.58 17.50
CA THR A 179 -25.73 27.81 18.70
C THR A 179 -26.49 28.70 19.63
N GLU A 180 -26.96 28.17 20.75
CA GLU A 180 -27.51 28.97 21.84
C GLU A 180 -26.49 29.02 22.98
N THR A 181 -26.43 30.21 23.65
CA THR A 181 -25.61 30.34 24.83
C THR A 181 -26.23 29.48 25.94
N VAL A 182 -25.51 28.50 26.43
CA VAL A 182 -25.92 27.65 27.52
C VAL A 182 -26.09 28.54 28.75
N SER A 183 -27.32 28.92 29.10
CA SER A 183 -27.64 29.44 30.43
C SER A 183 -27.51 28.28 31.42
N ALA A 184 -27.07 28.56 32.65
CA ALA A 184 -26.65 27.58 33.64
C ALA A 184 -27.72 26.60 34.17
N ASP A 185 -28.82 26.40 33.47
CA ASP A 185 -29.89 25.46 33.82
C ASP A 185 -29.86 24.17 32.98
N LEU A 186 -28.78 23.38 33.13
CA LEU A 186 -28.67 22.03 32.57
C LEU A 186 -29.58 20.97 33.21
N LYS A 187 -30.56 21.35 33.98
CA LYS A 187 -31.42 20.38 34.68
C LYS A 187 -32.57 19.79 33.88
N ASN A 188 -32.76 20.22 32.62
CA ASN A 188 -33.91 19.81 31.80
C ASN A 188 -33.54 19.34 30.37
N VAL A 189 -32.36 18.84 30.14
CA VAL A 189 -32.04 18.17 28.90
C VAL A 189 -31.97 16.67 29.18
N VAL A 190 -33.07 16.00 28.93
CA VAL A 190 -33.18 14.55 28.78
C VAL A 190 -33.55 14.28 27.36
#